data_3c52be2f3ca70df83c0c69fb116c8f41
#
_entry.id   3c52be2f3ca70df83c0c69fb116c8f41
#
_cell.length_a   1.000
_cell.length_b   1.000
_cell.length_c   1.000
_cell.angle_alpha   90.00
_cell.angle_beta   90.00
_cell.angle_gamma   90.00
#
_symmetry.space_group_name_H-M   'P 1'
#
loop_
_entity.id
_entity.type
_entity.pdbx_description
1 polymer ?
#
loop_
_entity_poly.entity_id
_entity_poly.type
_entity_poly.pdbx_seq_one_letter_code
_entity_poly.pdbx_strand_id
1 'polypeptide(L)'
;MIPDFDYRPPDVPLSILYEDDLLLVLDKPAGLLSVPGKLAGREDCLISRLQAARWDALLVHRLDCDTSGVMIFARTKAAQGFLGQEFEKRRAKKTYVARVWGEMSEEAGHVDLPLAADWPNRPRQMVSPEYGRPAQTD
;
A
#
# COMPACT_ATOMS: atom_id res chain seq x y z
N MET A 1 4.41 -20.29 9.31
CA MET A 1 3.04 -19.96 9.77
C MET A 1 2.81 -18.47 9.55
N ILE A 2 1.74 -18.04 8.91
CA ILE A 2 1.39 -16.62 8.80
C ILE A 2 0.86 -16.24 10.18
N PRO A 3 1.41 -15.22 10.86
CA PRO A 3 0.88 -14.81 12.16
C PRO A 3 -0.60 -14.43 11.99
N ASP A 4 -1.44 -15.05 12.81
CA ASP A 4 -2.85 -14.67 12.87
C ASP A 4 -2.94 -13.42 13.72
N PHE A 5 -3.14 -12.27 13.08
CA PHE A 5 -3.50 -11.06 13.80
C PHE A 5 -5.01 -10.87 13.73
N ASP A 6 -5.58 -10.42 14.83
CA ASP A 6 -7.00 -10.10 14.91
C ASP A 6 -7.31 -8.90 14.00
N TYR A 7 -7.87 -9.19 12.82
CA TYR A 7 -8.19 -8.16 11.83
C TYR A 7 -9.52 -7.49 12.18
N ARG A 8 -9.45 -6.25 12.61
CA ARG A 8 -10.61 -5.40 12.92
C ARG A 8 -10.54 -4.13 12.08
N PRO A 9 -11.04 -4.17 10.83
CA PRO A 9 -11.00 -2.99 9.98
C PRO A 9 -11.84 -1.86 10.57
N PRO A 10 -11.41 -0.59 10.42
CA PRO A 10 -12.17 0.54 10.90
C PRO A 10 -13.48 0.66 10.14
N ASP A 11 -14.57 0.89 10.87
CA ASP A 11 -15.88 1.18 10.30
C ASP A 11 -16.01 2.69 10.04
N VAL A 12 -15.38 3.13 8.95
CA VAL A 12 -15.38 4.52 8.49
C VAL A 12 -15.80 4.58 7.03
N PRO A 13 -16.49 5.65 6.59
CA PRO A 13 -16.88 5.83 5.20
C PRO A 13 -15.66 5.97 4.29
N LEU A 14 -15.82 5.66 3.00
CA LEU A 14 -14.79 5.90 2.00
C LEU A 14 -14.51 7.40 1.87
N SER A 15 -13.24 7.77 1.97
CA SER A 15 -12.76 9.13 1.73
C SER A 15 -12.25 9.26 0.31
N ILE A 16 -13.13 9.68 -0.61
CA ILE A 16 -12.78 9.93 -2.01
C ILE A 16 -12.27 11.37 -2.12
N LEU A 17 -11.00 11.52 -2.49
CA LEU A 17 -10.33 12.80 -2.64
C LEU A 17 -10.52 13.39 -4.04
N TYR A 18 -10.61 12.52 -5.05
CA TYR A 18 -10.81 12.91 -6.44
C TYR A 18 -11.47 11.76 -7.22
N GLU A 19 -12.31 12.09 -8.18
CA GLU A 19 -12.97 11.15 -9.08
C GLU A 19 -13.19 11.79 -10.44
N ASP A 20 -12.85 11.07 -11.52
CA ASP A 20 -13.22 11.38 -12.90
C ASP A 20 -13.55 10.11 -13.69
N ASP A 21 -13.65 10.18 -15.02
CA ASP A 21 -13.99 9.03 -15.86
C ASP A 21 -12.86 7.97 -15.96
N LEU A 22 -11.64 8.31 -15.59
CA LEU A 22 -10.46 7.47 -15.76
C LEU A 22 -9.90 6.93 -14.44
N LEU A 23 -10.04 7.69 -13.34
CA LEU A 23 -9.41 7.34 -12.08
C LEU A 23 -10.19 7.81 -10.85
N LEU A 24 -9.86 7.19 -9.74
CA LEU A 24 -10.33 7.50 -8.39
C LEU A 24 -9.12 7.67 -7.47
N VAL A 25 -9.14 8.66 -6.61
CA VAL A 25 -8.11 8.89 -5.59
C VAL A 25 -8.78 8.87 -4.23
N LEU A 26 -8.29 7.99 -3.34
CA LEU A 26 -8.84 7.81 -2.01
C LEU A 26 -7.79 8.06 -0.95
N ASP A 27 -8.24 8.46 0.22
CA ASP A 27 -7.45 8.41 1.46
C ASP A 27 -7.77 7.10 2.19
N LYS A 28 -6.81 6.17 2.20
CA LYS A 28 -6.97 4.90 2.90
C LYS A 28 -6.76 5.10 4.40
N PRO A 29 -7.70 4.68 5.25
CA PRO A 29 -7.47 4.70 6.70
C PRO A 29 -6.42 3.65 7.11
N ALA A 30 -5.71 3.89 8.20
CA ALA A 30 -4.90 2.88 8.86
C ALA A 30 -5.77 1.75 9.41
N GLY A 31 -5.25 0.53 9.46
CA GLY A 31 -5.97 -0.65 9.92
C GLY A 31 -6.88 -1.32 8.87
N LEU A 32 -7.04 -0.73 7.69
CA LEU A 32 -7.79 -1.32 6.58
C LEU A 32 -6.84 -1.93 5.54
N LEU A 33 -7.05 -3.20 5.19
CA LEU A 33 -6.35 -3.83 4.08
C LEU A 33 -6.66 -3.14 2.75
N SER A 34 -5.68 -3.04 1.86
CA SER A 34 -5.90 -2.52 0.49
C SER A 34 -6.64 -3.53 -0.40
N VAL A 35 -6.35 -4.82 -0.21
CA VAL A 35 -6.91 -5.95 -0.96
C VAL A 35 -7.27 -7.08 0.00
N PRO A 36 -8.13 -8.04 -0.41
CA PRO A 36 -8.50 -9.14 0.46
C PRO A 36 -7.29 -9.90 0.99
N GLY A 37 -7.30 -10.23 2.27
CA GLY A 37 -6.28 -11.07 2.87
C GLY A 37 -6.43 -12.54 2.48
N LYS A 38 -5.39 -13.35 2.71
CA LYS A 38 -5.39 -14.77 2.36
C LYS A 38 -6.18 -15.65 3.34
N LEU A 39 -6.39 -15.18 4.55
CA LEU A 39 -7.12 -15.91 5.59
C LEU A 39 -8.59 -15.49 5.61
N ALA A 40 -9.48 -16.40 6.05
CA ALA A 40 -10.89 -16.11 6.24
C ALA A 40 -11.09 -14.93 7.21
N GLY A 41 -12.15 -14.15 7.01
CA GLY A 41 -12.44 -12.96 7.80
C GLY A 41 -11.63 -11.71 7.40
N ARG A 42 -10.89 -11.77 6.27
CA ARG A 42 -10.08 -10.65 5.74
C ARG A 42 -10.54 -10.20 4.36
N GLU A 43 -11.80 -10.40 4.05
CA GLU A 43 -12.44 -10.03 2.78
C GLU A 43 -12.77 -8.54 2.75
N ASP A 44 -13.09 -7.96 3.91
CA ASP A 44 -13.35 -6.53 4.03
C ASP A 44 -12.05 -5.74 3.86
N CYS A 45 -11.99 -4.96 2.79
CA CYS A 45 -10.78 -4.21 2.41
C CYS A 45 -11.17 -3.01 1.54
N LEU A 46 -10.20 -2.12 1.29
CA LEU A 46 -10.48 -0.88 0.56
C LEU A 46 -11.06 -1.14 -0.83
N ILE A 47 -10.48 -2.05 -1.62
CA ILE A 47 -10.97 -2.32 -2.98
C ILE A 47 -12.37 -2.93 -2.97
N SER A 48 -12.71 -3.83 -2.03
CA SER A 48 -14.05 -4.41 -1.94
C SER A 48 -15.10 -3.36 -1.55
N ARG A 49 -14.79 -2.49 -0.59
CA ARG A 49 -15.65 -1.36 -0.23
C ARG A 49 -15.83 -0.39 -1.40
N LEU A 50 -14.73 -0.08 -2.12
CA LEU A 50 -14.77 0.82 -3.27
C LEU A 50 -15.61 0.23 -4.40
N GLN A 51 -15.43 -1.05 -4.73
CA GLN A 51 -16.18 -1.72 -5.80
C GLN A 51 -17.68 -1.86 -5.48
N ALA A 52 -18.06 -1.91 -4.23
CA ALA A 52 -19.48 -1.84 -3.84
C ALA A 52 -20.12 -0.48 -4.19
N ALA A 53 -19.35 0.60 -4.16
CA ALA A 53 -19.80 1.94 -4.51
C ALA A 53 -19.48 2.34 -5.97
N ARG A 54 -18.42 1.80 -6.53
CA ARG A 54 -17.86 2.07 -7.86
C ARG A 54 -17.36 0.76 -8.47
N TRP A 55 -18.27 -0.01 -9.06
CA TRP A 55 -18.02 -1.36 -9.57
C TRP A 55 -16.87 -1.45 -10.59
N ASP A 56 -16.56 -0.35 -11.28
CA ASP A 56 -15.53 -0.22 -12.29
C ASP A 56 -14.12 0.06 -11.72
N ALA A 57 -13.99 0.19 -10.39
CA ALA A 57 -12.70 0.46 -9.75
C ALA A 57 -11.71 -0.71 -9.94
N LEU A 58 -10.51 -0.38 -10.43
CA LEU A 58 -9.43 -1.30 -10.70
C LEU A 58 -8.20 -0.96 -9.87
N LEU A 59 -7.62 -1.95 -9.21
CA LEU A 59 -6.42 -1.77 -8.40
C LEU A 59 -5.21 -1.41 -9.26
N VAL A 60 -4.43 -0.44 -8.83
CA VAL A 60 -3.16 -0.01 -9.45
C VAL A 60 -1.97 -0.34 -8.55
N HIS A 61 -2.05 0.03 -7.29
CA HIS A 61 -1.04 -0.22 -6.26
C HIS A 61 -1.71 -0.46 -4.91
N ARG A 62 -0.91 -0.73 -3.90
CA ARG A 62 -1.45 -0.96 -2.55
C ARG A 62 -0.55 -0.33 -1.49
N LEU A 63 -1.15 -0.03 -0.35
CA LEU A 63 -0.51 0.29 0.92
C LEU A 63 -0.70 -0.88 1.88
N ASP A 64 0.18 -1.02 2.85
CA ASP A 64 0.03 -2.02 3.90
C ASP A 64 -1.16 -1.70 4.83
N CYS A 65 -1.60 -2.68 5.61
CA CYS A 65 -2.77 -2.56 6.47
C CYS A 65 -2.73 -1.30 7.35
N ASP A 66 -1.63 -1.12 8.08
CA ASP A 66 -1.49 -0.02 9.04
C ASP A 66 -1.01 1.31 8.42
N THR A 67 -0.64 1.30 7.13
CA THR A 67 -0.28 2.50 6.41
C THR A 67 -1.54 3.22 5.95
N SER A 68 -1.71 4.47 6.34
CA SER A 68 -2.75 5.36 5.82
C SER A 68 -2.24 6.21 4.67
N GLY A 69 -3.15 6.84 3.92
CA GLY A 69 -2.83 7.84 2.93
C GLY A 69 -3.34 7.54 1.52
N VAL A 70 -2.81 8.30 0.58
CA VAL A 70 -3.33 8.41 -0.79
C VAL A 70 -3.14 7.12 -1.59
N MET A 71 -4.23 6.60 -2.12
CA MET A 71 -4.24 5.50 -3.09
C MET A 71 -4.98 5.91 -4.35
N ILE A 72 -4.42 5.53 -5.52
CA ILE A 72 -5.03 5.73 -6.82
C ILE A 72 -5.58 4.42 -7.38
N PHE A 73 -6.76 4.47 -7.96
CA PHE A 73 -7.43 3.38 -8.66
C PHE A 73 -7.78 3.83 -10.06
N ALA A 74 -7.73 2.92 -11.01
CA ALA A 74 -8.20 3.19 -12.37
C ALA A 74 -9.66 2.81 -12.52
N ARG A 75 -10.34 3.38 -13.52
CA ARG A 75 -11.73 3.03 -13.89
C ARG A 75 -11.79 2.33 -15.26
N THR A 76 -10.69 2.32 -15.99
CA THR A 76 -10.58 1.61 -17.27
C THR A 76 -9.32 0.75 -17.31
N LYS A 77 -9.31 -0.30 -18.12
CA LYS A 77 -8.13 -1.15 -18.31
C LYS A 77 -6.95 -0.38 -18.91
N ALA A 78 -7.21 0.57 -19.78
CA ALA A 78 -6.18 1.42 -20.37
C ALA A 78 -5.51 2.29 -19.29
N ALA A 79 -6.31 2.96 -18.45
CA ALA A 79 -5.80 3.76 -17.33
C ALA A 79 -5.04 2.88 -16.31
N GLN A 80 -5.56 1.67 -15.99
CA GLN A 80 -4.87 0.73 -15.12
C GLN A 80 -3.48 0.35 -15.66
N GLY A 81 -3.38 0.03 -16.94
CA GLY A 81 -2.12 -0.33 -17.59
C GLY A 81 -1.12 0.83 -17.59
N PHE A 82 -1.58 2.04 -17.92
CA PHE A 82 -0.75 3.25 -17.89
C PHE A 82 -0.22 3.53 -16.47
N LEU A 83 -1.11 3.62 -15.49
CA LEU A 83 -0.72 3.88 -14.10
C LEU A 83 0.19 2.78 -13.54
N GLY A 84 -0.09 1.50 -13.85
CA GLY A 84 0.77 0.39 -13.46
C GLY A 84 2.19 0.56 -13.95
N GLN A 85 2.40 1.00 -15.20
CA GLN A 85 3.72 1.29 -15.75
C GLN A 85 4.40 2.48 -15.06
N GLU A 86 3.65 3.51 -14.66
CA GLU A 86 4.21 4.66 -13.93
C GLU A 86 4.78 4.22 -12.56
N PHE A 87 4.08 3.31 -11.86
CA PHE A 87 4.57 2.74 -10.61
C PHE A 87 5.74 1.79 -10.83
N GLU A 88 5.67 0.88 -11.81
CA GLU A 88 6.73 -0.08 -12.12
C GLU A 88 8.04 0.62 -12.50
N LYS A 89 7.95 1.65 -13.35
CA LYS A 89 9.10 2.45 -13.78
C LYS A 89 9.54 3.50 -12.75
N ARG A 90 8.97 3.49 -11.55
CA ARG A 90 9.28 4.41 -10.45
C ARG A 90 9.15 5.90 -10.83
N ARG A 91 8.21 6.22 -11.75
CA ARG A 91 7.92 7.60 -12.13
C ARG A 91 6.91 8.28 -11.19
N ALA A 92 6.10 7.48 -10.50
CA ALA A 92 5.26 7.97 -9.42
C ALA A 92 6.14 8.33 -8.20
N LYS A 93 6.19 9.61 -7.86
CA LYS A 93 6.89 10.09 -6.66
C LYS A 93 5.99 9.91 -5.45
N LYS A 94 6.55 9.37 -4.37
CA LYS A 94 5.81 9.07 -3.13
C LYS A 94 6.54 9.67 -1.95
N THR A 95 5.79 10.32 -1.07
CA THR A 95 6.30 10.84 0.20
C THR A 95 5.52 10.19 1.34
N TYR A 96 6.23 9.75 2.36
CA TYR A 96 5.67 9.14 3.55
C TYR A 96 6.12 9.88 4.80
N VAL A 97 5.27 9.92 5.81
CA VAL A 97 5.63 10.30 7.16
C VAL A 97 5.70 9.03 7.99
N ALA A 98 6.85 8.77 8.61
CA ALA A 98 7.06 7.59 9.44
C ALA A 98 7.53 7.99 10.83
N ARG A 99 7.00 7.31 11.85
CA ARG A 99 7.56 7.37 13.20
C ARG A 99 8.61 6.27 13.32
N VAL A 100 9.83 6.66 13.63
CA VAL A 100 10.95 5.74 13.83
C VAL A 100 11.34 5.68 15.31
N TRP A 101 12.04 4.62 15.70
CA TRP A 101 12.58 4.49 17.04
C TRP A 101 13.90 5.26 17.17
N GLY A 102 14.08 5.97 18.30
CA GLY A 102 15.29 6.74 18.60
C GLY A 102 15.26 8.15 18.02
N GLU A 103 16.42 8.76 17.97
CA GLU A 103 16.65 10.12 17.44
C GLU A 103 17.43 10.03 16.13
N MET A 104 16.99 10.82 15.16
CA MET A 104 17.73 10.97 13.91
C MET A 104 18.85 11.97 14.13
N SER A 105 20.08 11.58 13.83
CA SER A 105 21.25 12.45 13.97
C SER A 105 21.36 13.50 12.86
N GLU A 106 20.78 13.19 11.71
CA GLU A 106 20.83 14.02 10.50
C GLU A 106 19.43 14.42 10.07
N GLU A 107 19.28 15.62 9.50
CA GLU A 107 18.00 16.12 8.98
C GLU A 107 17.57 15.46 7.68
N ALA A 108 18.51 14.90 6.92
CA ALA A 108 18.28 14.21 5.68
C ALA A 108 19.30 13.09 5.48
N GLY A 109 18.94 12.10 4.68
CA GLY A 109 19.84 10.99 4.38
C GLY A 109 19.31 10.12 3.25
N HIS A 110 20.13 9.18 2.82
CA HIS A 110 19.80 8.21 1.79
C HIS A 110 20.03 6.80 2.30
N VAL A 111 19.04 5.92 2.14
CA VAL A 111 19.15 4.50 2.46
C VAL A 111 19.01 3.72 1.16
N ASP A 112 20.06 3.02 0.75
CA ASP A 112 20.08 2.12 -0.39
C ASP A 112 20.49 0.72 0.08
N LEU A 113 19.51 -0.04 0.51
CA LEU A 113 19.72 -1.37 1.07
C LEU A 113 18.71 -2.37 0.50
N PRO A 114 19.17 -3.56 0.06
CA PRO A 114 18.27 -4.58 -0.47
C PRO A 114 17.39 -5.17 0.62
N LEU A 115 16.08 -5.23 0.37
CA LEU A 115 15.09 -5.74 1.31
C LEU A 115 14.48 -7.06 0.86
N ALA A 116 14.34 -7.99 1.81
CA ALA A 116 13.65 -9.26 1.63
C ALA A 116 12.64 -9.49 2.75
N ALA A 117 11.67 -10.37 2.51
CA ALA A 117 10.75 -10.80 3.57
C ALA A 117 11.49 -11.61 4.63
N ASP A 118 11.34 -11.23 5.88
CA ASP A 118 11.76 -12.04 7.04
C ASP A 118 10.73 -13.16 7.25
N TRP A 119 10.96 -14.28 6.58
CA TRP A 119 10.00 -15.39 6.54
C TRP A 119 9.54 -15.91 7.89
N PRO A 120 10.43 -16.10 8.90
CA PRO A 120 10.02 -16.53 10.23
C PRO A 120 9.17 -15.50 10.97
N ASN A 121 9.39 -14.20 10.71
CA ASN A 121 8.79 -13.09 11.44
C ASN A 121 7.84 -12.23 10.59
N ARG A 122 7.24 -12.82 9.55
CA ARG A 122 6.28 -12.10 8.69
C ARG A 122 5.21 -11.36 9.51
N PRO A 123 4.82 -10.17 9.09
CA PRO A 123 5.08 -9.50 7.80
C PRO A 123 6.37 -8.66 7.74
N ARG A 124 7.30 -8.82 8.66
CA ARG A 124 8.53 -8.03 8.72
C ARG A 124 9.38 -8.18 7.47
N GLN A 125 10.12 -7.12 7.16
CA GLN A 125 11.17 -7.11 6.15
C GLN A 125 12.53 -7.07 6.84
N MET A 126 13.56 -7.56 6.15
CA MET A 126 14.94 -7.53 6.62
C MET A 126 15.87 -7.09 5.50
N VAL A 127 17.00 -6.51 5.86
CA VAL A 127 18.09 -6.26 4.91
C VAL A 127 18.73 -7.59 4.54
N SER A 128 18.80 -7.91 3.26
CA SER A 128 19.39 -9.14 2.75
C SER A 128 20.16 -8.90 1.46
N PRO A 129 21.50 -8.84 1.52
CA PRO A 129 22.33 -8.70 0.33
C PRO A 129 22.18 -9.84 -0.67
N GLU A 130 21.85 -11.04 -0.19
CA GLU A 130 21.78 -12.27 -1.01
C GLU A 130 20.42 -12.41 -1.73
N TYR A 131 19.32 -12.12 -1.05
CA TYR A 131 17.95 -12.34 -1.55
C TYR A 131 17.10 -11.09 -1.66
N GLY A 132 17.64 -9.96 -1.24
CA GLY A 132 16.92 -8.68 -1.18
C GLY A 132 16.71 -8.08 -2.56
N ARG A 133 15.58 -7.41 -2.74
CA ARG A 133 15.31 -6.55 -3.88
C ARG A 133 15.84 -5.14 -3.61
N PRO A 134 16.41 -4.47 -4.60
CA PRO A 134 16.86 -3.08 -4.44
C PRO A 134 15.76 -2.18 -3.89
N ALA A 135 16.05 -1.47 -2.80
CA ALA A 135 15.14 -0.53 -2.18
C ALA A 135 15.89 0.73 -1.78
N GLN A 136 15.32 1.87 -2.12
CA GLN A 136 15.90 3.19 -1.89
C GLN A 136 14.88 4.11 -1.25
N THR A 137 15.32 4.89 -0.27
CA THR A 137 14.53 5.89 0.46
C THR A 137 15.39 7.10 0.75
N ASP A 138 14.89 8.28 0.47
CA ASP A 138 15.49 9.58 0.79
C ASP A 138 14.78 10.22 1.96
#